data_30454ac853698afca1e4df70414067da
#
_entry.id   30454ac853698afca1e4df70414067da
#
_cell.length_a   1.000
_cell.length_b   1.000
_cell.length_c   1.000
_cell.angle_alpha   90.00
_cell.angle_beta   90.00
_cell.angle_gamma   90.00
#
_symmetry.space_group_name_H-M   'P 1'
#
loop_
_entity.id
_entity.type
_entity.pdbx_description
1 polymer ?
#
loop_
_entity_poly.entity_id
_entity_poly.type
_entity_poly.pdbx_seq_one_letter_code
_entity_poly.pdbx_strand_id
1 'polypeptide(L)'
;MSILIVALPRTGSTSLLYKLAKEKGLTPIFEPFDNSGRFKYNGEKNVVLKTIICHHPNNFELSKDFDKVILLSRKNILECVESHAYQIYFSKKKNYNSNHQYYYEEVPSKLFDLCYNDVMKWNKDLSELSYRLNTPITYYEDIYDINSNERLRKGNKSEFNKKLI
;
A
#
# COMPACT_ATOMS: atom_id res chain seq x y z
N MET A 1 10.75 7.11 -18.34
CA MET A 1 9.37 6.87 -17.87
C MET A 1 9.34 6.79 -16.35
N SER A 2 8.44 7.52 -15.70
CA SER A 2 8.29 7.48 -14.24
C SER A 2 6.86 7.09 -13.87
N ILE A 3 6.70 6.28 -12.85
CA ILE A 3 5.40 5.74 -12.42
C ILE A 3 5.16 6.11 -10.96
N LEU A 4 3.99 6.67 -10.67
CA LEU A 4 3.52 6.92 -9.31
C LEU A 4 2.47 5.88 -8.90
N ILE A 5 2.66 5.24 -7.75
CA ILE A 5 1.67 4.39 -7.09
C ILE A 5 1.15 5.15 -5.88
N VAL A 6 -0.12 5.53 -5.88
CA VAL A 6 -0.82 6.07 -4.71
C VAL A 6 -1.76 4.98 -4.19
N ALA A 7 -1.58 4.56 -2.96
CA ALA A 7 -2.23 3.37 -2.44
C ALA A 7 -2.89 3.60 -1.07
N LEU A 8 -3.93 2.84 -0.78
CA LEU A 8 -4.33 2.59 0.61
C LEU A 8 -3.27 1.75 1.32
N PRO A 9 -3.13 1.85 2.64
CA PRO A 9 -2.26 0.97 3.39
C PRO A 9 -2.71 -0.50 3.20
N ARG A 10 -1.74 -1.43 3.25
CA ARG A 10 -2.00 -2.87 3.21
C ARG A 10 -2.65 -3.41 1.92
N THR A 11 -2.46 -2.74 0.80
CA THR A 11 -2.96 -3.13 -0.52
C THR A 11 -1.93 -3.86 -1.38
N GLY A 12 -0.82 -4.34 -0.81
CA GLY A 12 0.24 -4.99 -1.58
C GLY A 12 1.04 -4.05 -2.48
N SER A 13 0.93 -2.74 -2.28
CA SER A 13 1.60 -1.70 -3.08
C SER A 13 3.12 -1.83 -3.10
N THR A 14 3.74 -2.36 -2.04
CA THR A 14 5.18 -2.63 -2.00
C THR A 14 5.59 -3.73 -3.00
N SER A 15 4.81 -4.79 -3.08
CA SER A 15 5.05 -5.87 -4.06
C SER A 15 4.88 -5.35 -5.49
N LEU A 16 3.87 -4.50 -5.73
CA LEU A 16 3.66 -3.87 -7.03
C LEU A 16 4.81 -2.93 -7.41
N LEU A 17 5.33 -2.15 -6.45
CA LEU A 17 6.48 -1.28 -6.63
C LEU A 17 7.68 -2.06 -7.21
N TYR A 18 8.09 -3.12 -6.53
CA TYR A 18 9.27 -3.89 -6.94
C TYR A 18 9.03 -4.69 -8.23
N LYS A 19 7.80 -5.19 -8.44
CA LYS A 19 7.43 -5.86 -9.69
C LYS A 19 7.58 -4.91 -10.87
N LEU A 20 6.99 -3.72 -10.82
CA LEU A 20 7.06 -2.74 -11.91
C LEU A 20 8.49 -2.22 -12.11
N ALA A 21 9.23 -1.99 -11.04
CA ALA A 21 10.62 -1.56 -11.13
C ALA A 21 11.47 -2.58 -11.90
N LYS A 22 11.32 -3.88 -11.56
CA LYS A 22 12.03 -4.97 -12.25
C LYS A 22 11.60 -5.11 -13.71
N GLU A 23 10.29 -5.15 -13.98
CA GLU A 23 9.74 -5.35 -15.35
C GLU A 23 10.08 -4.18 -16.29
N LYS A 24 10.20 -2.98 -15.79
CA LYS A 24 10.40 -1.77 -16.58
C LYS A 24 11.83 -1.23 -16.53
N GLY A 25 12.72 -1.84 -15.74
CA GLY A 25 14.09 -1.35 -15.54
C GLY A 25 14.13 0.02 -14.85
N LEU A 26 13.22 0.27 -13.90
CA LEU A 26 13.11 1.54 -13.19
C LEU A 26 13.64 1.43 -11.76
N THR A 27 14.06 2.56 -11.19
CA THR A 27 14.50 2.61 -9.79
C THR A 27 13.29 2.67 -8.84
N PRO A 28 13.16 1.75 -7.88
CA PRO A 28 12.08 1.79 -6.91
C PRO A 28 12.34 2.82 -5.80
N ILE A 29 11.35 3.67 -5.50
CA ILE A 29 11.37 4.61 -4.37
C ILE A 29 10.20 4.27 -3.45
N PHE A 30 10.53 3.89 -2.23
CA PHE A 30 9.58 3.40 -1.24
C PHE A 30 9.21 4.50 -0.24
N GLU A 31 7.94 4.91 -0.22
CA GLU A 31 7.34 5.83 0.77
C GLU A 31 8.22 7.03 1.16
N PRO A 32 8.67 7.87 0.20
CA PRO A 32 9.61 8.96 0.50
C PRO A 32 8.99 10.07 1.35
N PHE A 33 7.67 10.08 1.51
CA PHE A 33 6.90 11.07 2.26
C PHE A 33 6.41 10.57 3.62
N ASP A 34 6.85 9.38 4.04
CA ASP A 34 6.61 8.94 5.40
C ASP A 34 7.46 9.76 6.38
N ASN A 35 7.00 9.83 7.63
CA ASN A 35 7.70 10.61 8.67
C ASN A 35 9.03 9.98 9.13
N SER A 36 9.44 8.85 8.56
CA SER A 36 10.69 8.18 8.93
C SER A 36 11.94 8.85 8.38
N GLY A 37 11.80 9.60 7.29
CA GLY A 37 12.91 10.25 6.58
C GLY A 37 13.92 9.28 5.94
N ARG A 38 13.59 7.97 5.89
CA ARG A 38 14.48 6.93 5.37
C ARG A 38 14.71 7.02 3.87
N PHE A 39 13.69 7.45 3.15
CA PHE A 39 13.74 7.61 1.71
C PHE A 39 13.40 9.06 1.35
N LYS A 40 13.95 9.54 0.24
CA LYS A 40 13.68 10.89 -0.27
C LYS A 40 13.36 10.81 -1.74
N TYR A 41 12.55 11.75 -2.20
CA TYR A 41 12.29 11.98 -3.62
C TYR A 41 12.61 13.44 -3.93
N ASN A 42 13.51 13.67 -4.87
CA ASN A 42 13.98 15.00 -5.27
C ASN A 42 13.74 15.25 -6.77
N GLY A 43 12.69 14.64 -7.34
CA GLY A 43 12.36 14.80 -8.76
C GLY A 43 13.13 13.86 -9.70
N GLU A 44 13.62 12.72 -9.19
CA GLU A 44 14.33 11.73 -10.00
C GLU A 44 13.45 11.21 -11.14
N LYS A 45 14.06 10.97 -12.30
CA LYS A 45 13.42 10.36 -13.47
C LYS A 45 13.72 8.86 -13.55
N ASN A 46 12.94 8.14 -14.35
CA ASN A 46 13.05 6.68 -14.51
C ASN A 46 12.86 5.92 -13.18
N VAL A 47 11.87 6.31 -12.45
CA VAL A 47 11.54 5.73 -11.14
C VAL A 47 10.13 5.14 -11.11
N VAL A 48 9.93 4.17 -10.23
CA VAL A 48 8.60 3.82 -9.68
C VAL A 48 8.57 4.31 -8.25
N LEU A 49 7.74 5.28 -7.95
CA LEU A 49 7.54 5.81 -6.61
C LEU A 49 6.23 5.27 -6.03
N LYS A 50 6.28 4.82 -4.79
CA LYS A 50 5.09 4.39 -4.04
C LYS A 50 4.88 5.29 -2.83
N THR A 51 3.66 5.78 -2.69
CA THR A 51 3.21 6.51 -1.49
C THR A 51 1.87 5.98 -0.99
N ILE A 52 1.62 6.13 0.30
CA ILE A 52 0.29 5.95 0.87
C ILE A 52 -0.47 7.27 0.73
N ILE A 53 -1.77 7.20 0.45
CA ILE A 53 -2.62 8.38 0.14
C ILE A 53 -2.51 9.49 1.20
N CYS A 54 -2.33 9.13 2.47
CA CYS A 54 -2.21 10.09 3.58
C CYS A 54 -0.79 10.63 3.83
N HIS A 55 0.25 10.10 3.17
CA HIS A 55 1.63 10.51 3.42
C HIS A 55 2.02 11.79 2.69
N HIS A 56 1.39 12.10 1.57
CA HIS A 56 1.65 13.33 0.83
C HIS A 56 0.43 14.26 0.87
N PRO A 57 0.62 15.54 1.21
CA PRO A 57 -0.51 16.46 1.41
C PRO A 57 -1.25 16.80 0.11
N ASN A 58 -0.59 16.68 -1.04
CA ASN A 58 -1.18 16.97 -2.34
C ASN A 58 -0.74 15.96 -3.41
N ASN A 59 -1.38 14.78 -3.40
CA ASN A 59 -1.10 13.73 -4.37
C ASN A 59 -1.48 14.12 -5.81
N PHE A 60 -2.40 15.06 -5.99
CA PHE A 60 -2.76 15.54 -7.32
C PHE A 60 -1.61 16.35 -7.95
N GLU A 61 -0.99 17.26 -7.21
CA GLU A 61 0.17 17.99 -7.74
C GLU A 61 1.37 17.06 -7.94
N LEU A 62 1.63 16.17 -6.98
CA LEU A 62 2.68 15.17 -7.12
C LEU A 62 2.53 14.33 -8.40
N SER A 63 1.30 13.98 -8.76
CA SER A 63 1.04 13.14 -9.94
C SER A 63 1.48 13.74 -11.26
N LYS A 64 1.58 15.07 -11.34
CA LYS A 64 2.00 15.78 -12.56
C LYS A 64 3.46 15.55 -12.94
N ASP A 65 4.27 15.09 -12.00
CA ASP A 65 5.70 14.77 -12.20
C ASP A 65 5.92 13.39 -12.83
N PHE A 66 4.83 12.60 -13.02
CA PHE A 66 4.91 11.20 -13.45
C PHE A 66 4.18 10.96 -14.76
N ASP A 67 4.77 10.10 -15.61
CA ASP A 67 4.18 9.72 -16.90
C ASP A 67 2.95 8.80 -16.72
N LYS A 68 2.89 8.07 -15.60
CA LYS A 68 1.80 7.16 -15.29
C LYS A 68 1.47 7.18 -13.80
N VAL A 69 0.19 7.18 -13.48
CA VAL A 69 -0.33 7.05 -12.11
C VAL A 69 -1.12 5.76 -11.97
N ILE A 70 -0.90 5.04 -10.89
CA ILE A 70 -1.66 3.85 -10.48
C ILE A 70 -2.26 4.15 -9.11
N LEU A 71 -3.58 4.11 -9.03
CA LEU A 71 -4.33 4.24 -7.79
C LEU A 71 -4.70 2.83 -7.31
N LEU A 72 -4.22 2.44 -6.13
CA LEU A 72 -4.35 1.05 -5.68
C LEU A 72 -5.20 0.94 -4.41
N SER A 73 -6.23 0.11 -4.48
CA SER A 73 -7.12 -0.23 -3.37
C SER A 73 -7.31 -1.75 -3.23
N ARG A 74 -8.21 -2.16 -2.36
CA ARG A 74 -8.75 -3.53 -2.25
C ARG A 74 -10.25 -3.53 -2.49
N LYS A 75 -10.77 -4.60 -3.09
CA LYS A 75 -12.23 -4.82 -3.22
C LYS A 75 -12.87 -4.97 -1.84
N ASN A 76 -12.24 -5.75 -0.98
CA ASN A 76 -12.67 -5.87 0.41
C ASN A 76 -11.92 -4.86 1.29
N ILE A 77 -12.52 -3.70 1.51
CA ILE A 77 -11.92 -2.62 2.31
C ILE A 77 -11.74 -3.01 3.79
N LEU A 78 -12.56 -3.90 4.32
CA LEU A 78 -12.44 -4.36 5.70
C LEU A 78 -11.14 -5.15 5.93
N GLU A 79 -10.64 -5.87 4.93
CA GLU A 79 -9.32 -6.50 5.02
C GLU A 79 -8.18 -5.47 5.14
N CYS A 80 -8.32 -4.29 4.53
CA CYS A 80 -7.38 -3.19 4.76
C CYS A 80 -7.42 -2.72 6.20
N VAL A 81 -8.62 -2.54 6.75
CA VAL A 81 -8.84 -2.09 8.13
C VAL A 81 -8.22 -3.08 9.11
N GLU A 82 -8.55 -4.36 9.00
CA GLU A 82 -8.02 -5.42 9.85
C GLU A 82 -6.50 -5.48 9.78
N SER A 83 -5.94 -5.56 8.58
CA SER A 83 -4.50 -5.63 8.38
C SER A 83 -3.76 -4.38 8.88
N HIS A 84 -4.40 -3.21 8.82
CA HIS A 84 -3.84 -1.97 9.34
C HIS A 84 -3.88 -1.94 10.87
N ALA A 85 -4.98 -2.34 11.47
CA ALA A 85 -5.13 -2.43 12.93
C ALA A 85 -4.11 -3.42 13.54
N TYR A 86 -3.94 -4.59 12.92
CA TYR A 86 -2.92 -5.56 13.32
C TYR A 86 -1.52 -4.96 13.23
N GLN A 87 -1.18 -4.28 12.15
CA GLN A 87 0.13 -3.66 11.99
C GLN A 87 0.42 -2.65 13.11
N ILE A 88 -0.54 -1.76 13.43
CA ILE A 88 -0.37 -0.77 14.48
C ILE A 88 -0.23 -1.45 15.84
N TYR A 89 -1.06 -2.44 16.12
CA TYR A 89 -1.05 -3.16 17.40
C TYR A 89 0.28 -3.84 17.65
N PHE A 90 0.80 -4.59 16.67
CA PHE A 90 2.04 -5.32 16.80
C PHE A 90 3.28 -4.42 16.71
N SER A 91 3.25 -3.32 15.97
CA SER A 91 4.38 -2.39 15.91
C SER A 91 4.67 -1.72 17.26
N LYS A 92 3.69 -1.63 18.13
CA LYS A 92 3.83 -1.10 19.50
C LYS A 92 4.34 -2.14 20.51
N LYS A 93 4.28 -3.43 20.18
CA LYS A 93 4.85 -4.49 21.01
C LYS A 93 6.34 -4.65 20.67
N LYS A 94 7.22 -4.59 21.68
CA LYS A 94 8.70 -4.64 21.53
C LYS A 94 9.27 -5.87 20.82
N ASN A 95 8.44 -6.88 20.52
CA ASN A 95 8.82 -8.13 19.85
C ASN A 95 8.25 -8.25 18.43
N TYR A 96 8.07 -7.13 17.74
CA TYR A 96 7.64 -7.15 16.36
C TYR A 96 8.70 -7.81 15.47
N ASN A 97 8.49 -9.09 15.17
CA ASN A 97 9.28 -9.79 14.17
C ASN A 97 8.61 -9.57 12.81
N SER A 98 9.35 -9.03 11.84
CA SER A 98 8.85 -8.72 10.48
C SER A 98 8.35 -9.95 9.71
N ASN A 99 8.56 -11.15 10.20
CA ASN A 99 8.07 -12.42 9.67
C ASN A 99 6.60 -12.70 9.98
N HIS A 100 5.80 -11.67 10.14
CA HIS A 100 4.33 -11.64 10.21
C HIS A 100 3.62 -13.01 10.29
N GLN A 101 3.87 -13.79 11.31
CA GLN A 101 2.88 -14.71 11.83
C GLN A 101 1.91 -13.84 12.63
N TYR A 102 0.78 -13.53 12.04
CA TYR A 102 -0.32 -12.91 12.76
C TYR A 102 -0.84 -13.96 13.75
N TYR A 103 -0.34 -13.91 14.97
CA TYR A 103 -1.05 -14.53 16.08
C TYR A 103 -2.34 -13.75 16.22
N TYR A 104 -3.47 -14.44 16.20
CA TYR A 104 -4.81 -13.88 16.45
C TYR A 104 -4.94 -13.48 17.93
N GLU A 105 -4.11 -12.55 18.39
CA GLU A 105 -4.39 -11.82 19.61
C GLU A 105 -5.51 -10.82 19.27
N GLU A 106 -6.50 -10.71 20.12
CA GLU A 106 -7.59 -9.76 19.94
C GLU A 106 -7.04 -8.33 19.88
N VAL A 107 -7.15 -7.72 18.72
CA VAL A 107 -6.91 -6.29 18.57
C VAL A 107 -8.01 -5.56 19.34
N PRO A 108 -7.68 -4.60 20.23
CA PRO A 108 -8.70 -3.86 20.96
C PRO A 108 -9.72 -3.22 20.01
N SER A 109 -11.01 -3.37 20.28
CA SER A 109 -12.08 -2.84 19.43
C SER A 109 -11.92 -1.35 19.12
N LYS A 110 -11.52 -0.56 20.13
CA LYS A 110 -11.24 0.86 19.95
C LYS A 110 -10.16 1.15 18.91
N LEU A 111 -9.13 0.30 18.79
CA LEU A 111 -8.10 0.47 17.77
C LEU A 111 -8.66 0.10 16.39
N PHE A 112 -9.50 -0.93 16.32
CA PHE A 112 -10.19 -1.30 15.10
C PHE A 112 -11.08 -0.16 14.59
N ASP A 113 -11.87 0.46 15.47
CA ASP A 113 -12.75 1.59 15.13
C ASP A 113 -11.95 2.80 14.60
N LEU A 114 -10.81 3.10 15.22
CA LEU A 114 -9.92 4.16 14.75
C LEU A 114 -9.39 3.85 13.35
N CYS A 115 -8.89 2.63 13.14
CA CYS A 115 -8.37 2.20 11.83
C CYS A 115 -9.47 2.18 10.76
N TYR A 116 -10.71 1.80 11.14
CA TYR A 116 -11.85 1.84 10.24
C TYR A 116 -12.11 3.28 9.75
N ASN A 117 -12.20 4.24 10.66
CA ASN A 117 -12.44 5.64 10.31
C ASN A 117 -11.32 6.20 9.41
N ASP A 118 -10.06 5.91 9.73
CA ASP A 118 -8.92 6.35 8.94
C ASP A 118 -8.94 5.75 7.52
N VAL A 119 -9.11 4.45 7.41
CA VAL A 119 -9.13 3.75 6.11
C VAL A 119 -10.31 4.21 5.25
N MET A 120 -11.49 4.40 5.84
CA MET A 120 -12.66 4.89 5.12
C MET A 120 -12.46 6.32 4.60
N LYS A 121 -11.85 7.21 5.41
CA LYS A 121 -11.45 8.54 4.97
C LYS A 121 -10.47 8.46 3.80
N TRP A 122 -9.41 7.69 3.92
CA TRP A 122 -8.40 7.55 2.87
C TRP A 122 -8.95 6.91 1.59
N ASN A 123 -9.92 6.00 1.71
CA ASN A 123 -10.60 5.45 0.54
C ASN A 123 -11.43 6.51 -0.20
N LYS A 124 -12.07 7.41 0.54
CA LYS A 124 -12.74 8.58 -0.04
C LYS A 124 -11.73 9.49 -0.74
N ASP A 125 -10.62 9.84 -0.08
CA ASP A 125 -9.56 10.68 -0.65
C ASP A 125 -8.99 10.07 -1.94
N LEU A 126 -8.81 8.74 -1.98
CA LEU A 126 -8.36 8.02 -3.17
C LEU A 126 -9.41 8.07 -4.29
N SER A 127 -10.70 7.99 -3.97
CA SER A 127 -11.79 8.12 -4.93
C SER A 127 -11.87 9.53 -5.52
N GLU A 128 -11.69 10.56 -4.71
CA GLU A 128 -11.61 11.94 -5.16
C GLU A 128 -10.40 12.18 -6.08
N LEU A 129 -9.25 11.60 -5.74
CA LEU A 129 -8.06 11.66 -6.58
C LEU A 129 -8.29 10.96 -7.92
N SER A 130 -8.93 9.79 -7.91
CA SER A 130 -9.33 9.05 -9.11
C SER A 130 -10.18 9.90 -10.05
N TYR A 131 -11.19 10.57 -9.51
CA TYR A 131 -12.05 11.47 -10.27
C TYR A 131 -11.26 12.63 -10.88
N ARG A 132 -10.43 13.30 -10.08
CA ARG A 132 -9.64 14.46 -10.54
C ARG A 132 -8.61 14.11 -11.62
N LEU A 133 -8.02 12.93 -11.54
CA LEU A 133 -7.03 12.45 -12.51
C LEU A 133 -7.65 11.74 -13.72
N ASN A 134 -8.95 11.52 -13.71
CA ASN A 134 -9.63 10.64 -14.66
C ASN A 134 -8.91 9.29 -14.82
N THR A 135 -8.47 8.72 -13.69
CA THR A 135 -7.68 7.48 -13.62
C THR A 135 -8.43 6.47 -12.77
N PRO A 136 -8.77 5.29 -13.29
CA PRO A 136 -9.52 4.29 -12.53
C PRO A 136 -8.70 3.75 -11.36
N ILE A 137 -9.40 3.40 -10.28
CA ILE A 137 -8.80 2.66 -9.17
C ILE A 137 -8.57 1.22 -9.61
N THR A 138 -7.34 0.76 -9.44
CA THR A 138 -6.93 -0.63 -9.63
C THR A 138 -7.08 -1.37 -8.31
N TYR A 139 -7.63 -2.57 -8.36
CA TYR A 139 -7.76 -3.39 -7.16
C TYR A 139 -6.66 -4.43 -7.10
N TYR A 140 -6.14 -4.63 -5.90
CA TYR A 140 -5.09 -5.62 -5.64
C TYR A 140 -5.46 -7.02 -6.13
N GLU A 141 -6.70 -7.43 -5.92
CA GLU A 141 -7.23 -8.73 -6.32
C GLU A 141 -7.22 -8.93 -7.84
N ASP A 142 -7.36 -7.85 -8.62
CA ASP A 142 -7.31 -7.91 -10.08
C ASP A 142 -5.88 -8.04 -10.62
N ILE A 143 -4.89 -7.55 -9.86
CA ILE A 143 -3.47 -7.65 -10.26
C ILE A 143 -2.90 -9.04 -9.98
N TYR A 144 -3.35 -9.70 -8.91
CA TYR A 144 -2.69 -10.89 -8.37
C TYR A 144 -3.49 -12.19 -8.49
N ASP A 145 -4.68 -12.13 -9.11
CA ASP A 145 -5.59 -13.29 -9.31
C ASP A 145 -5.78 -14.12 -8.02
N ILE A 146 -6.12 -13.42 -6.91
CA ILE A 146 -6.14 -14.02 -5.59
C ILE A 146 -7.56 -14.02 -5.05
N ASN A 147 -8.07 -15.21 -4.82
CA ASN A 147 -9.27 -15.40 -4.01
C ASN A 147 -9.02 -14.90 -2.57
N SER A 148 -9.76 -13.86 -2.17
CA SER A 148 -9.60 -13.12 -0.91
C SER A 148 -9.61 -14.02 0.35
N ASN A 149 -10.26 -15.18 0.28
CA ASN A 149 -10.44 -16.10 1.42
C ASN A 149 -9.20 -16.96 1.77
N GLU A 150 -8.23 -17.11 0.89
CA GLU A 150 -7.06 -17.96 1.15
C GLU A 150 -5.92 -17.24 1.89
N ARG A 151 -5.86 -15.93 1.85
CA ARG A 151 -4.71 -15.16 2.35
C ARG A 151 -4.67 -14.89 3.82
N LEU A 152 -5.81 -14.62 4.42
CA LEU A 152 -5.89 -14.37 5.87
C LEU A 152 -5.58 -15.64 6.67
N ARG A 153 -5.72 -16.82 6.05
CA ARG A 153 -5.53 -18.12 6.70
C ARG A 153 -4.11 -18.70 6.57
N LYS A 154 -3.31 -18.25 5.61
CA LYS A 154 -1.96 -18.78 5.37
C LYS A 154 -0.92 -17.67 5.44
N GLY A 155 -0.34 -17.48 6.62
CA GLY A 155 0.82 -16.58 6.84
C GLY A 155 2.10 -17.01 6.09
N ASN A 156 1.99 -17.50 4.85
CA ASN A 156 3.12 -17.97 4.07
C ASN A 156 3.61 -16.89 3.07
N LYS A 157 4.34 -15.89 3.60
CA LYS A 157 5.15 -15.00 2.76
C LYS A 157 6.26 -15.72 2.00
N SER A 158 6.71 -16.89 2.45
CA SER A 158 7.82 -17.63 1.84
C SER A 158 7.53 -18.09 0.40
N GLU A 159 6.29 -18.45 0.08
CA GLU A 159 5.92 -18.84 -1.29
C GLU A 159 5.74 -17.64 -2.23
N PHE A 160 5.36 -16.48 -1.69
CA PHE A 160 5.19 -15.27 -2.47
C PHE A 160 6.53 -14.71 -2.96
N ASN A 161 7.55 -14.74 -2.09
CA ASN A 161 8.90 -14.32 -2.46
C ASN A 161 9.57 -15.30 -3.46
N LYS A 162 9.22 -16.59 -3.45
CA LYS A 162 9.75 -17.57 -4.41
C LYS A 162 9.20 -17.43 -5.83
N LYS A 163 8.03 -16.81 -6.02
CA LYS A 163 7.45 -16.52 -7.35
C LYS A 163 7.87 -15.17 -7.93
N LEU A 164 8.61 -14.35 -7.17
CA LEU A 164 9.06 -13.01 -7.56
C LEU A 164 10.57 -12.92 -7.83
N ILE A 165 11.29 -14.05 -7.77
CA ILE A 165 12.73 -14.15 -8.13
C ILE A 165 12.87 -14.79 -9.50
#